data_7f3618137636b150d5952ad4f1dc3b34
#
_entry.id   7f3618137636b150d5952ad4f1dc3b34
#
_cell.length_a   1.000
_cell.length_b   1.000
_cell.length_c   1.000
_cell.angle_alpha   90.00
_cell.angle_beta   90.00
_cell.angle_gamma   90.00
#
_symmetry.space_group_name_H-M   'P 1'
#
loop_
_entity.id
_entity.type
_entity.pdbx_description
1 polymer ?
#
loop_
_entity_poly.entity_id
_entity_poly.type
_entity_poly.pdbx_seq_one_letter_code
_entity_poly.pdbx_strand_id
1 'polypeptide(L)'
;MCYHASLSADAPQLEKRYDAAFPQKDKYRPSFHANAFEFPAWPVVTRQEPGKLQLFSWGLIPRWAKAGDNIDELRARTLNAKSETLFEKPSFRQSISSGRRCLIPLTGFYEWHTLKSKKYPFYITSTEQPIVSVAGIWDEWTDTSTGEIIPTFSLLTTEANPLLARIHNTKQRMPALLTPEAEHAWLHDELTPEDVQQLTHTLYPAERLHSYSISKRITSRSESSDVPEVMEPASYPELAGEPDLFR
;
A
#
# COMPACT_ATOMS: atom_id res chain seq x y z
N MET A 1 3.39 -7.33 6.54
CA MET A 1 3.78 -6.14 5.77
C MET A 1 3.21 -6.32 4.39
N CYS A 2 2.50 -5.31 3.90
CA CYS A 2 1.81 -5.37 2.63
C CYS A 2 2.80 -5.24 1.45
N TYR A 3 2.98 -6.30 0.69
CA TYR A 3 3.83 -6.32 -0.50
C TYR A 3 3.05 -6.62 -1.78
N HIS A 4 1.77 -6.90 -1.64
CA HIS A 4 0.92 -7.31 -2.73
C HIS A 4 -0.41 -6.55 -2.66
N ALA A 5 -0.73 -5.81 -3.70
CA ALA A 5 -1.90 -4.95 -3.76
C ALA A 5 -2.61 -5.04 -5.10
N SER A 6 -3.86 -4.59 -5.14
CA SER A 6 -4.62 -4.39 -6.37
C SER A 6 -5.11 -2.95 -6.48
N LEU A 7 -5.18 -2.47 -7.70
CA LEU A 7 -5.87 -1.25 -8.09
C LEU A 7 -6.54 -1.48 -9.44
N SER A 8 -7.65 -2.20 -9.41
CA SER A 8 -8.41 -2.57 -10.61
C SER A 8 -9.32 -1.46 -11.12
N ALA A 9 -9.38 -0.32 -10.42
CA ALA A 9 -10.11 0.87 -10.84
C ALA A 9 -9.43 1.54 -12.04
N ASP A 10 -10.23 2.06 -12.99
CA ASP A 10 -9.72 2.83 -14.10
C ASP A 10 -9.39 4.30 -13.74
N ALA A 11 -8.74 5.03 -14.65
CA ALA A 11 -8.35 6.41 -14.41
C ALA A 11 -9.53 7.34 -14.10
N PRO A 12 -10.67 7.31 -14.82
CA PRO A 12 -11.86 8.09 -14.50
C PRO A 12 -12.41 7.82 -13.09
N GLN A 13 -12.38 6.56 -12.63
CA GLN A 13 -12.80 6.21 -11.28
C GLN A 13 -11.88 6.82 -10.22
N LEU A 14 -10.57 6.82 -10.47
CA LEU A 14 -9.59 7.47 -9.59
C LEU A 14 -9.75 8.99 -9.58
N GLU A 15 -9.88 9.63 -10.75
CA GLU A 15 -10.13 11.08 -10.87
C GLU A 15 -11.38 11.48 -10.07
N LYS A 16 -12.46 10.72 -10.21
CA LYS A 16 -13.70 10.96 -9.46
C LYS A 16 -13.54 10.73 -7.95
N ARG A 17 -12.84 9.66 -7.55
CA ARG A 17 -12.66 9.29 -6.12
C ARG A 17 -11.90 10.36 -5.34
N TYR A 18 -10.89 10.95 -5.96
CA TYR A 18 -10.00 11.92 -5.30
C TYR A 18 -10.26 13.37 -5.67
N ASP A 19 -11.27 13.64 -6.53
CA ASP A 19 -11.49 14.96 -7.12
C ASP A 19 -10.18 15.58 -7.66
N ALA A 20 -9.42 14.77 -8.39
CA ALA A 20 -8.05 15.08 -8.81
C ALA A 20 -7.84 14.73 -10.28
N ALA A 21 -7.19 15.62 -11.03
CA ALA A 21 -6.80 15.35 -12.40
C ALA A 21 -5.69 14.28 -12.46
N PHE A 22 -5.71 13.44 -13.50
CA PHE A 22 -4.67 12.43 -13.73
C PHE A 22 -3.91 12.70 -15.06
N PRO A 23 -2.93 13.62 -15.08
CA PRO A 23 -2.24 13.99 -16.31
C PRO A 23 -1.51 12.84 -17.00
N GLN A 24 -1.08 11.83 -16.24
CA GLN A 24 -0.36 10.66 -16.74
C GLN A 24 -1.25 9.43 -16.97
N LYS A 25 -2.57 9.60 -17.07
CA LYS A 25 -3.52 8.48 -17.22
C LYS A 25 -3.25 7.56 -18.39
N ASP A 26 -2.65 8.06 -19.47
CA ASP A 26 -2.28 7.24 -20.62
C ASP A 26 -1.19 6.20 -20.31
N LYS A 27 -0.38 6.46 -19.29
CA LYS A 27 0.65 5.55 -18.77
C LYS A 27 0.13 4.59 -17.71
N TYR A 28 -1.03 4.88 -17.12
CA TYR A 28 -1.64 4.05 -16.10
C TYR A 28 -2.37 2.86 -16.71
N ARG A 29 -2.27 1.73 -16.06
CA ARG A 29 -3.08 0.53 -16.34
C ARG A 29 -3.60 -0.02 -15.01
N PRO A 30 -4.91 -0.34 -14.91
CA PRO A 30 -5.43 -1.09 -13.76
C PRO A 30 -4.64 -2.36 -13.55
N SER A 31 -4.40 -2.70 -12.29
CA SER A 31 -3.67 -3.90 -11.89
C SER A 31 -4.49 -4.72 -10.90
N PHE A 32 -4.67 -5.99 -11.21
CA PHE A 32 -5.35 -6.94 -10.32
C PHE A 32 -4.40 -7.47 -9.25
N HIS A 33 -3.10 -7.56 -9.57
CA HIS A 33 -2.07 -7.92 -8.62
C HIS A 33 -0.74 -7.27 -8.97
N ALA A 34 -0.28 -6.37 -8.12
CA ALA A 34 1.05 -5.80 -8.16
C ALA A 34 1.90 -6.35 -7.02
N ASN A 35 3.12 -6.75 -7.36
CA ASN A 35 4.14 -7.14 -6.41
C ASN A 35 5.08 -5.96 -6.17
N ALA A 36 5.15 -5.47 -4.94
CA ALA A 36 5.96 -4.31 -4.57
C ALA A 36 7.47 -4.48 -4.88
N PHE A 37 7.98 -5.72 -4.88
CA PHE A 37 9.38 -5.99 -5.22
C PHE A 37 9.73 -5.78 -6.70
N GLU A 38 8.74 -5.58 -7.55
CA GLU A 38 8.91 -5.20 -8.95
C GLU A 38 8.93 -3.67 -9.13
N PHE A 39 8.80 -2.93 -8.04
CA PHE A 39 8.80 -1.47 -7.99
C PHE A 39 7.81 -0.81 -8.97
N PRO A 40 6.55 -1.24 -9.01
CA PRO A 40 5.59 -0.77 -9.99
C PRO A 40 5.35 0.74 -9.87
N ALA A 41 5.05 1.37 -11.02
CA ALA A 41 4.49 2.72 -11.03
C ALA A 41 3.05 2.67 -10.51
N TRP A 42 2.75 3.49 -9.52
CA TRP A 42 1.47 3.49 -8.82
C TRP A 42 0.93 4.91 -8.67
N PRO A 43 -0.38 5.14 -8.88
CA PRO A 43 -0.95 6.47 -8.67
C PRO A 43 -0.94 6.81 -7.19
N VAL A 44 -0.58 8.04 -6.89
CA VAL A 44 -0.63 8.62 -5.55
C VAL A 44 -1.21 10.03 -5.62
N VAL A 45 -1.81 10.49 -4.54
CA VAL A 45 -2.20 11.90 -4.35
C VAL A 45 -1.32 12.47 -3.25
N THR A 46 -0.53 13.49 -3.55
CA THR A 46 0.40 14.08 -2.59
C THR A 46 -0.19 15.28 -1.87
N ARG A 47 0.26 15.52 -0.63
CA ARG A 47 -0.10 16.73 0.12
C ARG A 47 0.28 18.01 -0.63
N GLN A 48 1.37 17.99 -1.39
CA GLN A 48 1.85 19.14 -2.14
C GLN A 48 0.97 19.45 -3.36
N GLU A 49 0.34 18.45 -3.95
CA GLU A 49 -0.55 18.59 -5.10
C GLU A 49 -1.82 17.75 -4.94
N PRO A 50 -2.70 18.08 -3.97
CA PRO A 50 -3.87 17.26 -3.65
C PRO A 50 -4.90 17.16 -4.79
N GLY A 51 -4.87 18.09 -5.75
CA GLY A 51 -5.70 18.06 -6.96
C GLY A 51 -5.12 17.25 -8.12
N LYS A 52 -4.05 16.45 -7.89
CA LYS A 52 -3.42 15.64 -8.93
C LYS A 52 -3.11 14.22 -8.48
N LEU A 53 -3.46 13.26 -9.33
CA LEU A 53 -2.93 11.91 -9.30
C LEU A 53 -1.60 11.88 -10.07
N GLN A 54 -0.57 11.34 -9.43
CA GLN A 54 0.79 11.28 -9.96
C GLN A 54 1.28 9.83 -9.94
N LEU A 55 2.03 9.40 -10.96
CA LEU A 55 2.63 8.06 -10.98
C LEU A 55 4.01 8.10 -10.32
N PHE A 56 4.11 7.50 -9.14
CA PHE A 56 5.36 7.31 -8.41
C PHE A 56 5.74 5.84 -8.38
N SER A 57 7.02 5.56 -8.28
CA SER A 57 7.50 4.17 -8.19
C SER A 57 7.46 3.67 -6.74
N TRP A 58 6.91 2.48 -6.53
CA TRP A 58 6.88 1.87 -5.19
C TRP A 58 8.30 1.45 -4.75
N GLY A 59 8.66 1.74 -3.51
CA GLY A 59 10.00 1.57 -2.97
C GLY A 59 10.75 2.90 -2.90
N LEU A 60 10.59 3.60 -1.76
CA LEU A 60 11.11 4.94 -1.54
C LEU A 60 12.65 4.95 -1.63
N ILE A 61 13.18 5.84 -2.48
CA ILE A 61 14.60 6.15 -2.52
C ILE A 61 14.80 7.47 -1.74
N PRO A 62 15.43 7.43 -0.56
CA PRO A 62 15.69 8.66 0.17
C PRO A 62 16.62 9.58 -0.63
N ARG A 63 16.36 10.89 -0.60
CA ARG A 63 17.16 11.88 -1.35
C ARG A 63 18.66 11.89 -1.04
N TRP A 64 19.06 11.35 0.11
CA TRP A 64 20.48 11.24 0.48
C TRP A 64 21.18 10.04 -0.16
N ALA A 65 20.44 9.09 -0.78
CA ALA A 65 21.04 7.94 -1.45
C ALA A 65 21.91 8.39 -2.64
N LYS A 66 23.05 7.76 -2.81
CA LYS A 66 24.01 8.08 -3.88
C LYS A 66 23.81 7.15 -5.07
N ALA A 67 24.10 7.62 -6.27
CA ALA A 67 24.00 6.81 -7.50
C ALA A 67 24.91 5.55 -7.49
N GLY A 68 25.95 5.52 -6.65
CA GLY A 68 26.81 4.35 -6.47
C GLY A 68 26.29 3.33 -5.44
N ASP A 69 25.21 3.64 -4.72
CA ASP A 69 24.61 2.71 -3.76
C ASP A 69 23.84 1.59 -4.52
N ASN A 70 23.60 0.46 -3.85
CA ASN A 70 22.69 -0.55 -4.38
C ASN A 70 21.23 -0.07 -4.20
N ILE A 71 20.76 0.72 -5.17
CA ILE A 71 19.46 1.37 -5.12
C ILE A 71 18.32 0.36 -5.04
N ASP A 72 18.38 -0.75 -5.79
CA ASP A 72 17.32 -1.76 -5.76
C ASP A 72 17.24 -2.47 -4.42
N GLU A 73 18.37 -2.75 -3.78
CA GLU A 73 18.41 -3.30 -2.42
C GLU A 73 17.83 -2.30 -1.39
N LEU A 74 18.15 -1.02 -1.53
CA LEU A 74 17.59 0.03 -0.68
C LEU A 74 16.08 0.11 -0.85
N ARG A 75 15.59 0.13 -2.10
CA ARG A 75 14.16 0.15 -2.43
C ARG A 75 13.42 -1.06 -1.85
N ALA A 76 13.99 -2.25 -1.95
CA ALA A 76 13.41 -3.46 -1.38
C ALA A 76 13.23 -3.39 0.16
N ARG A 77 14.06 -2.60 0.84
CA ARG A 77 13.96 -2.36 2.29
C ARG A 77 12.99 -1.23 2.66
N THR A 78 12.61 -0.41 1.69
CA THR A 78 11.77 0.79 1.87
C THR A 78 10.41 0.71 1.18
N LEU A 79 10.00 -0.50 0.76
CA LEU A 79 8.65 -0.75 0.22
C LEU A 79 7.56 -0.38 1.23
N ASN A 80 7.83 -0.65 2.52
CA ASN A 80 6.94 -0.34 3.63
C ASN A 80 7.69 0.40 4.73
N ALA A 81 7.06 1.41 5.30
CA ALA A 81 7.52 2.10 6.50
C ALA A 81 6.61 1.77 7.69
N LYS A 82 7.18 1.39 8.82
CA LYS A 82 6.43 1.22 10.06
C LYS A 82 6.08 2.57 10.64
N SER A 83 4.80 2.83 10.90
CA SER A 83 4.34 4.10 11.49
C SER A 83 5.02 4.39 12.83
N GLU A 84 5.27 3.37 13.65
CA GLU A 84 5.86 3.47 14.98
C GLU A 84 7.30 4.02 14.99
N THR A 85 8.04 3.79 13.92
CA THR A 85 9.46 4.21 13.82
C THR A 85 9.73 5.18 12.67
N LEU A 86 8.67 5.80 12.16
CA LEU A 86 8.71 6.63 10.96
C LEU A 86 9.66 7.82 11.10
N PHE A 87 9.65 8.50 12.24
CA PHE A 87 10.51 9.66 12.55
C PHE A 87 11.93 9.29 12.96
N GLU A 88 12.17 8.02 13.30
CA GLU A 88 13.48 7.55 13.77
C GLU A 88 14.36 7.04 12.61
N LYS A 89 13.75 6.35 11.65
CA LYS A 89 14.50 5.67 10.59
C LYS A 89 15.07 6.66 9.57
N PRO A 90 16.39 6.60 9.30
CA PRO A 90 17.05 7.50 8.36
C PRO A 90 16.39 7.55 6.97
N SER A 91 15.85 6.42 6.50
CA SER A 91 15.20 6.33 5.19
C SER A 91 13.88 7.11 5.12
N PHE A 92 13.21 7.39 6.24
CA PHE A 92 11.85 7.92 6.25
C PHE A 92 11.72 9.27 6.95
N ARG A 93 12.54 9.51 7.99
CA ARG A 93 12.40 10.69 8.86
C ARG A 93 12.41 12.01 8.11
N GLN A 94 13.22 12.14 7.04
CA GLN A 94 13.30 13.38 6.29
C GLN A 94 12.02 13.62 5.49
N SER A 95 11.48 12.60 4.82
CA SER A 95 10.26 12.71 4.04
C SER A 95 9.08 13.10 4.91
N ILE A 96 8.87 12.41 6.04
CA ILE A 96 7.75 12.73 6.92
C ILE A 96 7.92 14.10 7.61
N SER A 97 9.12 14.45 8.09
CA SER A 97 9.38 15.74 8.73
C SER A 97 9.24 16.93 7.76
N SER A 98 9.41 16.69 6.46
CA SER A 98 9.18 17.68 5.40
C SER A 98 7.72 17.71 4.92
N GLY A 99 6.80 17.03 5.60
CA GLY A 99 5.39 16.94 5.21
C GLY A 99 5.14 16.25 3.88
N ARG A 100 6.05 15.39 3.40
CA ARG A 100 5.90 14.64 2.15
C ARG A 100 5.03 13.41 2.37
N ARG A 101 3.76 13.66 2.57
CA ARG A 101 2.71 12.65 2.74
C ARG A 101 1.95 12.45 1.45
N CYS A 102 1.43 11.25 1.25
CA CYS A 102 0.57 10.92 0.12
C CYS A 102 -0.52 9.92 0.50
N LEU A 103 -1.60 9.90 -0.26
CA LEU A 103 -2.57 8.82 -0.27
C LEU A 103 -2.20 7.83 -1.38
N ILE A 104 -2.26 6.55 -1.05
CA ILE A 104 -2.00 5.45 -1.97
C ILE A 104 -3.33 4.72 -2.20
N PRO A 105 -3.97 4.85 -3.38
CA PRO A 105 -5.21 4.16 -3.73
C PRO A 105 -5.02 2.65 -3.82
N LEU A 106 -5.94 1.88 -3.24
CA LEU A 106 -6.06 0.43 -3.43
C LEU A 106 -7.51 0.05 -3.64
N THR A 107 -7.79 -0.93 -4.51
CA THR A 107 -9.08 -1.63 -4.53
C THR A 107 -9.09 -2.81 -3.57
N GLY A 108 -7.91 -3.28 -3.17
CA GLY A 108 -7.69 -4.31 -2.16
C GLY A 108 -6.23 -4.64 -2.01
N PHE A 109 -5.93 -5.53 -1.10
CA PHE A 109 -4.58 -6.02 -0.86
C PHE A 109 -4.57 -7.49 -0.47
N TYR A 110 -3.41 -8.11 -0.53
CA TYR A 110 -3.25 -9.54 -0.29
C TYR A 110 -2.39 -9.79 0.93
N GLU A 111 -2.82 -10.74 1.77
CA GLU A 111 -2.06 -11.22 2.91
C GLU A 111 -2.20 -12.74 3.06
N TRP A 112 -1.34 -13.35 3.86
CA TRP A 112 -1.28 -14.80 3.99
C TRP A 112 -1.54 -15.26 5.41
N HIS A 113 -2.51 -16.16 5.54
CA HIS A 113 -2.71 -16.93 6.78
C HIS A 113 -1.79 -18.16 6.78
N THR A 114 -1.11 -18.38 7.90
CA THR A 114 -0.22 -19.53 8.09
C THR A 114 -0.88 -20.56 9.00
N LEU A 115 -1.16 -21.74 8.47
CA LEU A 115 -1.68 -22.88 9.21
C LEU A 115 -0.76 -24.09 9.00
N LYS A 116 -0.19 -24.63 10.10
CA LYS A 116 0.72 -25.79 10.06
C LYS A 116 1.82 -25.66 8.99
N SER A 117 2.54 -24.55 8.98
CA SER A 117 3.59 -24.22 8.00
C SER A 117 3.16 -23.96 6.53
N LYS A 118 1.91 -24.18 6.18
CA LYS A 118 1.36 -23.83 4.87
C LYS A 118 0.80 -22.42 4.89
N LYS A 119 0.94 -21.70 3.77
CA LYS A 119 0.42 -20.34 3.59
C LYS A 119 -0.78 -20.37 2.66
N TYR A 120 -1.83 -19.70 3.08
CA TYR A 120 -3.08 -19.53 2.35
C TYR A 120 -3.30 -18.05 2.04
N PRO A 121 -3.38 -17.67 0.77
CA PRO A 121 -3.56 -16.28 0.38
C PRO A 121 -4.99 -15.84 0.59
N PHE A 122 -5.15 -14.63 1.11
CA PHE A 122 -6.40 -13.92 1.28
C PHE A 122 -6.38 -12.62 0.50
N TYR A 123 -7.51 -12.25 -0.06
CA TYR A 123 -7.76 -10.94 -0.61
C TYR A 123 -8.65 -10.16 0.34
N ILE A 124 -8.27 -8.92 0.62
CA ILE A 124 -8.93 -8.05 1.58
C ILE A 124 -9.40 -6.78 0.86
N THR A 125 -10.67 -6.45 0.99
CA THR A 125 -11.32 -5.26 0.39
C THR A 125 -12.11 -4.50 1.43
N SER A 126 -12.55 -3.28 1.11
CA SER A 126 -13.52 -2.55 1.92
C SER A 126 -14.95 -2.95 1.52
N THR A 127 -15.85 -3.00 2.52
CA THR A 127 -17.29 -3.17 2.31
C THR A 127 -18.00 -1.88 1.95
N GLU A 128 -17.38 -0.73 2.22
CA GLU A 128 -18.01 0.59 2.08
C GLU A 128 -17.52 1.36 0.85
N GLN A 129 -16.24 1.17 0.50
CA GLN A 129 -15.60 1.96 -0.55
C GLN A 129 -14.89 1.04 -1.54
N PRO A 130 -15.15 1.16 -2.84
CA PRO A 130 -14.45 0.36 -3.85
C PRO A 130 -12.96 0.73 -3.96
N ILE A 131 -12.57 1.93 -3.53
CA ILE A 131 -11.20 2.41 -3.52
C ILE A 131 -10.93 3.00 -2.14
N VAL A 132 -10.03 2.39 -1.39
CA VAL A 132 -9.53 2.84 -0.09
C VAL A 132 -8.18 3.52 -0.25
N SER A 133 -7.82 4.37 0.71
CA SER A 133 -6.49 4.98 0.75
C SER A 133 -5.65 4.40 1.87
N VAL A 134 -4.39 4.14 1.56
CA VAL A 134 -3.36 3.88 2.56
C VAL A 134 -2.52 5.13 2.76
N ALA A 135 -2.18 5.44 4.01
CA ALA A 135 -1.21 6.48 4.30
C ALA A 135 0.15 6.11 3.71
N GLY A 136 0.79 7.06 3.06
CA GLY A 136 2.11 6.92 2.48
C GLY A 136 3.00 8.13 2.69
N ILE A 137 4.28 7.93 2.51
CA ILE A 137 5.28 8.98 2.39
C ILE A 137 6.00 8.85 1.07
N TRP A 138 6.52 9.95 0.57
CA TRP A 138 7.22 9.98 -0.72
C TRP A 138 8.48 10.83 -0.67
N ASP A 139 9.36 10.62 -1.63
CA ASP A 139 10.52 11.46 -1.87
C ASP A 139 10.88 11.48 -3.35
N GLU A 140 11.67 12.48 -3.75
CA GLU A 140 12.29 12.57 -5.06
C GLU A 140 13.78 12.32 -4.91
N TRP A 141 14.25 11.36 -5.67
CA TRP A 141 15.67 11.08 -5.79
C TRP A 141 16.17 11.48 -7.16
N THR A 142 17.30 12.17 -7.20
CA THR A 142 17.96 12.54 -8.46
C THR A 142 19.09 11.56 -8.71
N ASP A 143 18.99 10.81 -9.81
CA ASP A 143 20.11 10.04 -10.31
C ASP A 143 21.18 11.00 -10.87
N THR A 144 22.27 11.18 -10.13
CA THR A 144 23.34 12.11 -10.51
C THR A 144 24.12 11.66 -11.74
N SER A 145 23.96 10.41 -12.18
CA SER A 145 24.59 9.89 -13.39
C SER A 145 23.81 10.24 -14.67
N THR A 146 22.49 10.34 -14.56
CA THR A 146 21.59 10.64 -15.69
C THR A 146 20.94 12.00 -15.62
N GLY A 147 20.85 12.59 -14.40
CA GLY A 147 20.08 13.80 -14.12
C GLY A 147 18.58 13.55 -14.00
N GLU A 148 18.12 12.29 -14.04
CA GLU A 148 16.71 11.95 -13.91
C GLU A 148 16.23 12.14 -12.49
N ILE A 149 15.02 12.75 -12.34
CA ILE A 149 14.31 12.86 -11.05
C ILE A 149 13.30 11.74 -10.98
N ILE A 150 13.45 10.86 -10.01
CA ILE A 150 12.62 9.67 -9.81
C ILE A 150 11.79 9.86 -8.54
N PRO A 151 10.47 10.12 -8.67
CA PRO A 151 9.57 10.17 -7.53
C PRO A 151 9.23 8.76 -7.07
N THR A 152 9.37 8.51 -5.77
CA THR A 152 9.16 7.20 -5.16
C THR A 152 8.37 7.32 -3.87
N PHE A 153 7.69 6.25 -3.47
CA PHE A 153 6.91 6.24 -2.23
C PHE A 153 7.12 4.96 -1.40
N SER A 154 6.79 5.07 -0.13
CA SER A 154 6.70 3.96 0.81
C SER A 154 5.29 3.92 1.39
N LEU A 155 4.70 2.73 1.42
CA LEU A 155 3.41 2.47 2.06
C LEU A 155 3.60 2.36 3.57
N LEU A 156 2.77 3.06 4.36
CA LEU A 156 2.81 2.93 5.81
C LEU A 156 2.08 1.68 6.28
N THR A 157 2.66 1.03 7.27
CA THR A 157 2.04 -0.11 7.96
C THR A 157 1.92 0.15 9.45
N THR A 158 0.87 -0.39 10.05
CA THR A 158 0.59 -0.31 11.49
C THR A 158 0.28 -1.70 12.06
N GLU A 159 0.00 -1.79 13.33
CA GLU A 159 -0.51 -3.01 13.96
C GLU A 159 -1.82 -3.46 13.29
N ALA A 160 -2.03 -4.76 13.23
CA ALA A 160 -3.21 -5.32 12.61
C ALA A 160 -4.45 -5.14 13.49
N ASN A 161 -5.59 -4.77 12.90
CA ASN A 161 -6.89 -4.89 13.55
C ASN A 161 -7.24 -6.37 13.78
N PRO A 162 -8.30 -6.70 14.56
CA PRO A 162 -8.63 -8.09 14.91
C PRO A 162 -8.77 -9.04 13.71
N LEU A 163 -9.29 -8.57 12.57
CA LEU A 163 -9.40 -9.38 11.36
C LEU A 163 -8.03 -9.69 10.77
N LEU A 164 -7.24 -8.64 10.52
CA LEU A 164 -5.91 -8.77 9.91
C LEU A 164 -4.92 -9.49 10.84
N ALA A 165 -5.07 -9.39 12.17
CA ALA A 165 -4.26 -10.14 13.12
C ALA A 165 -4.47 -11.67 12.98
N ARG A 166 -5.68 -12.12 12.62
CA ARG A 166 -5.96 -13.53 12.33
C ARG A 166 -5.44 -13.95 10.97
N ILE A 167 -5.63 -13.12 9.94
CA ILE A 167 -5.15 -13.42 8.57
C ILE A 167 -3.61 -13.38 8.54
N HIS A 168 -3.01 -12.28 8.94
CA HIS A 168 -1.55 -12.11 8.99
C HIS A 168 -0.99 -12.58 10.34
N ASN A 169 -1.32 -13.77 10.74
CA ASN A 169 -1.09 -14.32 12.08
C ASN A 169 0.37 -14.50 12.48
N THR A 170 1.31 -14.33 11.56
CA THR A 170 2.76 -14.43 11.85
C THR A 170 3.41 -13.12 12.27
N LYS A 171 2.93 -11.97 11.76
CA LYS A 171 3.54 -10.66 12.03
C LYS A 171 2.54 -9.61 12.50
N GLN A 172 1.24 -9.87 12.37
CA GLN A 172 0.15 -9.04 12.84
C GLN A 172 0.29 -7.57 12.40
N ARG A 173 0.49 -7.36 11.11
CA ARG A 173 0.62 -6.03 10.50
C ARG A 173 -0.42 -5.86 9.42
N MET A 174 -0.83 -4.60 9.18
CA MET A 174 -1.71 -4.21 8.08
C MET A 174 -1.24 -2.88 7.47
N PRO A 175 -1.66 -2.55 6.24
CA PRO A 175 -1.55 -1.20 5.72
C PRO A 175 -2.24 -0.21 6.66
N ALA A 176 -1.68 0.98 6.82
CA ALA A 176 -2.32 2.07 7.56
C ALA A 176 -3.47 2.66 6.70
N LEU A 177 -4.58 1.92 6.64
CA LEU A 177 -5.80 2.35 5.94
C LEU A 177 -6.39 3.57 6.64
N LEU A 178 -6.83 4.54 5.84
CA LEU A 178 -7.42 5.78 6.34
C LEU A 178 -8.94 5.79 6.10
N THR A 179 -9.69 6.30 7.09
CA THR A 179 -11.08 6.69 6.87
C THR A 179 -11.15 8.00 6.08
N PRO A 180 -12.30 8.38 5.48
CA PRO A 180 -12.41 9.65 4.74
C PRO A 180 -11.95 10.88 5.54
N GLU A 181 -12.27 10.92 6.83
CA GLU A 181 -11.86 12.00 7.73
C GLU A 181 -10.34 12.00 7.93
N ALA A 182 -9.74 10.82 8.12
CA ALA A 182 -8.29 10.66 8.26
C ALA A 182 -7.55 10.95 6.94
N GLU A 183 -8.12 10.62 5.78
CA GLU A 183 -7.58 10.99 4.46
C GLU A 183 -7.47 12.51 4.33
N HIS A 184 -8.54 13.24 4.70
CA HIS A 184 -8.54 14.69 4.66
C HIS A 184 -7.45 15.28 5.55
N ALA A 185 -7.38 14.85 6.81
CA ALA A 185 -6.35 15.31 7.74
C ALA A 185 -4.93 14.97 7.22
N TRP A 186 -4.74 13.75 6.68
CA TRP A 186 -3.45 13.31 6.14
C TRP A 186 -2.94 14.18 5.00
N LEU A 187 -3.82 14.65 4.12
CA LEU A 187 -3.46 15.49 2.97
C LEU A 187 -3.40 16.98 3.28
N HIS A 188 -4.32 17.49 4.09
CA HIS A 188 -4.55 18.93 4.15
C HIS A 188 -4.05 19.59 5.44
N ASP A 189 -4.03 18.86 6.56
CA ASP A 189 -3.69 19.46 7.84
C ASP A 189 -2.18 19.57 8.07
N GLU A 190 -1.78 20.56 8.87
CA GLU A 190 -0.46 20.59 9.48
C GLU A 190 -0.48 19.60 10.65
N LEU A 191 0.30 18.54 10.53
CA LEU A 191 0.35 17.46 11.51
C LEU A 191 1.64 17.49 12.31
N THR A 192 1.53 17.44 13.62
CA THR A 192 2.64 17.15 14.51
C THR A 192 3.04 15.67 14.41
N PRO A 193 4.22 15.26 14.90
CA PRO A 193 4.57 13.85 14.98
C PRO A 193 3.54 13.00 15.74
N GLU A 194 2.94 13.57 16.80
CA GLU A 194 1.89 12.94 17.59
C GLU A 194 0.61 12.73 16.79
N ASP A 195 0.20 13.73 16.00
CA ASP A 195 -0.97 13.63 15.11
C ASP A 195 -0.76 12.55 14.04
N VAL A 196 0.44 12.50 13.44
CA VAL A 196 0.81 11.45 12.47
C VAL A 196 0.71 10.07 13.10
N GLN A 197 1.22 9.90 14.31
CA GLN A 197 1.11 8.64 15.04
C GLN A 197 -0.35 8.31 15.35
N GLN A 198 -1.12 9.25 15.84
CA GLN A 198 -2.54 9.03 16.14
C GLN A 198 -3.32 8.60 14.91
N LEU A 199 -3.16 9.29 13.77
CA LEU A 199 -3.85 8.95 12.53
C LEU A 199 -3.46 7.56 12.00
N THR A 200 -2.18 7.21 12.06
CA THR A 200 -1.70 5.93 11.52
C THR A 200 -1.87 4.75 12.46
N HIS A 201 -2.03 4.98 13.78
CA HIS A 201 -2.31 3.95 14.78
C HIS A 201 -3.80 3.78 15.06
N THR A 202 -4.66 4.70 14.61
CA THR A 202 -6.10 4.49 14.65
C THR A 202 -6.44 3.39 13.65
N LEU A 203 -6.78 2.21 14.20
CA LEU A 203 -7.00 1.02 13.39
C LEU A 203 -8.28 1.17 12.55
N TYR A 204 -8.14 0.89 11.26
CA TYR A 204 -9.30 0.82 10.37
C TYR A 204 -10.27 -0.26 10.88
N PRO A 205 -11.57 0.05 11.00
CA PRO A 205 -12.55 -0.87 11.61
C PRO A 205 -12.61 -2.20 10.85
N ALA A 206 -12.49 -3.31 11.58
CA ALA A 206 -12.48 -4.66 11.00
C ALA A 206 -13.81 -5.01 10.31
N GLU A 207 -14.92 -4.47 10.81
CA GLU A 207 -16.27 -4.63 10.25
C GLU A 207 -16.47 -3.95 8.90
N ARG A 208 -15.60 -3.00 8.54
CA ARG A 208 -15.58 -2.34 7.24
C ARG A 208 -14.71 -3.06 6.21
N LEU A 209 -14.15 -4.20 6.59
CA LEU A 209 -13.33 -5.04 5.71
C LEU A 209 -14.03 -6.36 5.39
N HIS A 210 -13.92 -6.78 4.15
CA HIS A 210 -14.30 -8.08 3.67
C HIS A 210 -13.05 -8.88 3.30
N SER A 211 -13.00 -10.15 3.70
CA SER A 211 -11.86 -11.01 3.43
C SER A 211 -12.32 -12.40 2.97
N TYR A 212 -11.60 -12.95 2.01
CA TYR A 212 -11.80 -14.33 1.55
C TYR A 212 -10.50 -14.91 1.02
N SER A 213 -10.39 -16.22 1.08
CA SER A 213 -9.26 -16.93 0.51
C SER A 213 -9.35 -16.99 -1.02
N ILE A 214 -8.20 -16.87 -1.67
CA ILE A 214 -8.05 -16.90 -3.13
C ILE A 214 -7.13 -18.04 -3.56
N SER A 215 -7.07 -18.31 -4.86
CA SER A 215 -6.20 -19.36 -5.39
C SER A 215 -4.71 -19.04 -5.20
N LYS A 216 -3.87 -20.08 -5.21
CA LYS A 216 -2.40 -19.93 -5.17
C LYS A 216 -1.81 -19.43 -6.49
N ARG A 217 -2.63 -19.06 -7.47
CA ARG A 217 -2.19 -18.39 -8.69
C ARG A 217 -1.37 -17.15 -8.39
N ILE A 218 -1.70 -16.40 -7.32
CA ILE A 218 -0.97 -15.21 -6.88
C ILE A 218 0.54 -15.44 -6.65
N THR A 219 0.95 -16.70 -6.41
CA THR A 219 2.37 -17.09 -6.23
C THR A 219 2.87 -18.00 -7.34
N SER A 220 2.10 -18.18 -8.41
CA SER A 220 2.50 -18.99 -9.56
C SER A 220 3.69 -18.37 -10.29
N ARG A 221 4.61 -19.21 -10.77
CA ARG A 221 5.71 -18.81 -11.63
C ARG A 221 5.45 -19.08 -13.11
N SER A 222 4.41 -19.87 -13.40
CA SER A 222 4.06 -20.30 -14.75
C SER A 222 2.87 -19.54 -15.34
N GLU A 223 2.10 -18.86 -14.49
CA GLU A 223 0.90 -18.13 -14.91
C GLU A 223 0.97 -16.70 -14.43
N SER A 224 0.43 -15.78 -15.21
CA SER A 224 0.29 -14.38 -14.76
C SER A 224 -0.65 -14.32 -13.56
N SER A 225 -0.23 -13.57 -12.55
CA SER A 225 -1.06 -13.23 -11.39
C SER A 225 -1.79 -11.88 -11.56
N ASP A 226 -1.39 -11.05 -12.53
CA ASP A 226 -2.07 -9.77 -12.81
C ASP A 226 -3.22 -9.97 -13.81
N VAL A 227 -4.23 -10.70 -13.36
CA VAL A 227 -5.46 -11.03 -14.11
C VAL A 227 -6.65 -11.05 -13.16
N PRO A 228 -7.88 -10.77 -13.63
CA PRO A 228 -9.07 -10.71 -12.77
C PRO A 228 -9.28 -11.99 -11.92
N GLU A 229 -8.94 -13.15 -12.45
CA GLU A 229 -9.13 -14.44 -11.81
C GLU A 229 -8.29 -14.61 -10.52
N VAL A 230 -7.26 -13.78 -10.31
CA VAL A 230 -6.47 -13.83 -9.08
C VAL A 230 -7.30 -13.40 -7.85
N MET A 231 -8.34 -12.57 -8.07
CA MET A 231 -9.24 -12.10 -7.01
C MET A 231 -10.43 -13.02 -6.77
N GLU A 232 -10.57 -14.12 -7.54
CA GLU A 232 -11.70 -15.03 -7.36
C GLU A 232 -11.56 -15.86 -6.06
N PRO A 233 -12.68 -16.03 -5.32
CA PRO A 233 -12.68 -16.87 -4.13
C PRO A 233 -12.25 -18.31 -4.43
N ALA A 234 -11.42 -18.87 -3.57
CA ALA A 234 -11.01 -20.27 -3.62
C ALA A 234 -11.08 -20.89 -2.22
N SER A 235 -11.73 -22.06 -2.14
CA SER A 235 -11.91 -22.75 -0.86
C SER A 235 -10.74 -23.68 -0.56
N TYR A 236 -10.36 -23.74 0.71
CA TYR A 236 -9.36 -24.65 1.24
C TYR A 236 -9.99 -25.49 2.36
N PRO A 237 -10.13 -26.83 2.19
CA PRO A 237 -10.70 -27.69 3.22
C PRO A 237 -10.00 -27.56 4.57
N GLU A 238 -8.70 -27.28 4.57
CA GLU A 238 -7.90 -27.08 5.79
C GLU A 238 -8.33 -25.88 6.61
N LEU A 239 -8.97 -24.88 5.99
CA LEU A 239 -9.47 -23.67 6.67
C LEU A 239 -10.91 -23.80 7.16
N ALA A 240 -11.58 -24.92 6.95
CA ALA A 240 -12.97 -25.13 7.37
C ALA A 240 -13.18 -24.99 8.90
N GLY A 241 -12.12 -25.16 9.70
CA GLY A 241 -12.13 -24.96 11.15
C GLY A 241 -11.86 -23.52 11.61
N GLU A 242 -11.69 -22.59 10.68
CA GLU A 242 -11.28 -21.19 10.95
C GLU A 242 -12.34 -20.18 10.42
N PRO A 243 -13.61 -20.24 10.88
CA PRO A 243 -14.69 -19.42 10.32
C PRO A 243 -14.44 -17.90 10.47
N ASP A 244 -13.68 -17.51 11.49
CA ASP A 244 -13.38 -16.10 11.79
C ASP A 244 -12.41 -15.43 10.79
N LEU A 245 -11.85 -16.20 9.84
CA LEU A 245 -11.04 -15.66 8.76
C LEU A 245 -11.88 -15.07 7.62
N PHE A 246 -13.14 -15.46 7.55
CA PHE A 246 -14.04 -15.09 6.45
C PHE A 246 -15.06 -14.05 6.93
N ARG A 247 -15.16 -12.95 6.24
CA ARG A 247 -16.11 -11.86 6.48
C ARG A 247 -16.55 -11.19 5.17
#